data_25bfcc2d05f5b981309b7cd0bdabeaad
#
_entry.id   25bfcc2d05f5b981309b7cd0bdabeaad
#
_cell.length_a   1.000
_cell.length_b   1.000
_cell.length_c   1.000
_cell.angle_alpha   90.00
_cell.angle_beta   90.00
_cell.angle_gamma   90.00
#
_symmetry.space_group_name_H-M   'P 1'
#
loop_
_entity.id
_entity.type
_entity.pdbx_description
1 polymer ?
#
loop_
_entity_poly.entity_id
_entity_poly.type
_entity_poly.pdbx_seq_one_letter_code
_entity_poly.pdbx_strand_id
1 'polypeptide(L)'
;VVNQYIDHKITSETGEIIYKPLPYNLERPEVENQSTSFIYILIAILFGTVILLLIARAKKIILWKIMFFISIITTLSVALSAFLDPILGGVIALIITIWKLYKPNLVIQNVSEVFIYGGLAAIFVPMLNLFAAFMLLIAISIYDYIAVYRTKHMVKLAQFQSESKVFAGLLIPYDREKEKFISNASLVKRAKTKHDGSKKSVAVLGGGDIGFTLIFAGVVMK
;
A
#
# COMPACT_ATOMS: atom_id res chain seq x y z
N VAL A 1 13.48 -2.11 5.16
CA VAL A 1 12.71 -1.19 6.00
C VAL A 1 12.40 -1.82 7.35
N VAL A 2 11.68 -2.94 7.42
CA VAL A 2 11.31 -3.60 8.70
C VAL A 2 12.52 -3.86 9.58
N ASN A 3 13.59 -4.46 9.03
CA ASN A 3 14.81 -4.78 9.75
C ASN A 3 15.53 -3.55 10.35
N GLN A 4 15.39 -2.37 9.74
CA GLN A 4 15.96 -1.13 10.28
C GLN A 4 15.24 -0.62 11.53
N TYR A 5 13.99 -1.04 11.72
CA TYR A 5 13.20 -0.74 12.90
C TYR A 5 13.39 -1.76 14.04
N ILE A 6 14.13 -2.84 13.84
CA ILE A 6 14.48 -3.78 14.91
C ILE A 6 15.64 -3.17 15.72
N ASP A 7 15.52 -3.16 17.04
CA ASP A 7 16.61 -2.79 17.91
C ASP A 7 17.48 -4.01 18.21
N HIS A 8 18.50 -4.21 17.38
CA HIS A 8 19.38 -5.37 17.47
C HIS A 8 20.17 -5.44 18.79
N LYS A 9 20.44 -4.31 19.47
CA LYS A 9 21.16 -4.28 20.74
C LYS A 9 20.30 -4.87 21.86
N ILE A 10 19.10 -4.33 22.05
CA ILE A 10 18.20 -4.80 23.08
C ILE A 10 17.70 -6.21 22.78
N THR A 11 17.41 -6.51 21.51
CA THR A 11 17.00 -7.84 21.06
C THR A 11 18.08 -8.89 21.38
N SER A 12 19.36 -8.57 21.22
CA SER A 12 20.47 -9.50 21.55
C SER A 12 20.64 -9.72 23.06
N GLU A 13 20.27 -8.75 23.88
CA GLU A 13 20.35 -8.84 25.35
C GLU A 13 19.17 -9.58 25.97
N THR A 14 17.96 -9.34 25.44
CA THR A 14 16.70 -9.88 26.02
C THR A 14 16.24 -11.16 25.35
N GLY A 15 16.70 -11.45 24.15
CA GLY A 15 16.21 -12.56 23.31
C GLY A 15 14.82 -12.31 22.71
N GLU A 16 14.20 -11.14 22.97
CA GLU A 16 12.92 -10.75 22.43
C GLU A 16 13.10 -9.67 21.36
N ILE A 17 12.31 -9.74 20.29
CA ILE A 17 12.39 -8.76 19.20
C ILE A 17 11.73 -7.45 19.64
N ILE A 18 12.55 -6.43 19.84
CA ILE A 18 12.08 -5.10 20.22
C ILE A 18 12.23 -4.15 19.03
N TYR A 19 11.18 -3.39 18.80
CA TYR A 19 11.12 -2.45 17.69
C TYR A 19 11.31 -1.01 18.16
N LYS A 20 12.14 -0.27 17.45
CA LYS A 20 12.29 1.17 17.63
C LYS A 20 10.96 1.89 17.42
N PRO A 21 10.73 3.04 18.09
CA PRO A 21 9.55 3.87 17.86
C PRO A 21 9.50 4.32 16.39
N LEU A 22 8.28 4.55 15.90
CA LEU A 22 8.09 5.14 14.57
C LEU A 22 8.48 6.63 14.59
N PRO A 23 8.88 7.20 13.44
CA PRO A 23 9.17 8.63 13.34
C PRO A 23 7.91 9.47 13.61
N TYR A 24 8.11 10.73 13.97
CA TYR A 24 7.06 11.74 14.20
C TYR A 24 6.10 11.39 15.35
N ASN A 25 6.56 10.66 16.36
CA ASN A 25 5.74 10.18 17.49
C ASN A 25 4.49 9.40 17.03
N LEU A 26 4.58 8.73 15.86
CA LEU A 26 3.52 7.82 15.43
C LEU A 26 3.55 6.60 16.35
N GLU A 27 2.47 6.38 17.04
CA GLU A 27 2.30 5.20 17.88
C GLU A 27 1.81 4.03 17.02
N ARG A 28 2.36 2.85 17.30
CA ARG A 28 1.76 1.62 16.78
C ARG A 28 0.55 1.30 17.63
N PRO A 29 -0.57 0.87 17.03
CA PRO A 29 -1.70 0.40 17.82
C PRO A 29 -1.25 -0.68 18.80
N GLU A 30 -1.48 -0.46 20.09
CA GLU A 30 -1.20 -1.44 21.12
C GLU A 30 -2.17 -2.62 20.95
N VAL A 31 -1.63 -3.82 20.85
CA VAL A 31 -2.41 -5.05 20.75
C VAL A 31 -2.06 -5.92 21.94
N GLU A 32 -2.99 -6.07 22.88
CA GLU A 32 -2.82 -6.90 24.07
C GLU A 32 -2.46 -8.35 23.72
N ASN A 33 -3.02 -8.87 22.62
CA ASN A 33 -2.76 -10.22 22.17
C ASN A 33 -2.48 -10.24 20.66
N GLN A 34 -1.22 -10.50 20.30
CA GLN A 34 -0.81 -10.57 18.89
C GLN A 34 -1.56 -11.63 18.07
N SER A 35 -2.08 -12.68 18.72
CA SER A 35 -2.81 -13.74 18.03
C SER A 35 -4.21 -13.30 17.56
N THR A 36 -4.78 -12.27 18.18
CA THR A 36 -6.10 -11.72 17.80
C THR A 36 -5.98 -10.43 16.97
N SER A 37 -4.78 -9.93 16.75
CA SER A 37 -4.55 -8.69 16.02
C SER A 37 -5.08 -8.71 14.58
N PHE A 38 -5.14 -9.89 13.94
CA PHE A 38 -5.73 -10.01 12.60
C PHE A 38 -7.20 -9.57 12.55
N ILE A 39 -7.95 -9.74 13.65
CA ILE A 39 -9.37 -9.33 13.74
C ILE A 39 -9.47 -7.80 13.69
N TYR A 40 -8.64 -7.09 14.45
CA TYR A 40 -8.63 -5.62 14.46
C TYR A 40 -8.23 -5.07 13.10
N ILE A 41 -7.22 -5.65 12.45
CA ILE A 41 -6.79 -5.26 11.11
C ILE A 41 -7.91 -5.54 10.09
N LEU A 42 -8.58 -6.69 10.16
CA LEU A 42 -9.69 -7.03 9.28
C LEU A 42 -10.86 -6.05 9.43
N ILE A 43 -11.23 -5.73 10.68
CA ILE A 43 -12.27 -4.73 10.96
C ILE A 43 -11.87 -3.35 10.39
N ALA A 44 -10.62 -2.94 10.56
CA ALA A 44 -10.13 -1.68 10.01
C ALA A 44 -10.19 -1.66 8.47
N ILE A 45 -9.84 -2.77 7.80
CA ILE A 45 -9.95 -2.92 6.35
C ILE A 45 -11.40 -2.82 5.89
N LEU A 46 -12.32 -3.54 6.56
CA LEU A 46 -13.75 -3.50 6.24
C LEU A 46 -14.32 -2.09 6.43
N PHE A 47 -14.01 -1.45 7.54
CA PHE A 47 -14.43 -0.08 7.82
C PHE A 47 -13.87 0.92 6.80
N GLY A 48 -12.58 0.82 6.49
CA GLY A 48 -11.94 1.61 5.44
C GLY A 48 -12.59 1.40 4.08
N THR A 49 -12.93 0.15 3.72
CA THR A 49 -13.63 -0.14 2.46
C THR A 49 -15.01 0.50 2.41
N VAL A 50 -15.77 0.48 3.51
CA VAL A 50 -17.08 1.15 3.57
C VAL A 50 -16.93 2.65 3.35
N ILE A 51 -15.95 3.30 4.00
CA ILE A 51 -15.66 4.73 3.79
C ILE A 51 -15.33 5.01 2.32
N LEU A 52 -14.45 4.20 1.72
CA LEU A 52 -14.07 4.37 0.32
C LEU A 52 -15.25 4.19 -0.63
N LEU A 53 -16.15 3.24 -0.35
CA LEU A 53 -17.37 3.04 -1.12
C LEU A 53 -18.34 4.23 -1.00
N LEU A 54 -18.46 4.81 0.17
CA LEU A 54 -19.26 6.02 0.39
C LEU A 54 -18.70 7.22 -0.40
N ILE A 55 -17.37 7.40 -0.37
CA ILE A 55 -16.69 8.45 -1.14
C ILE A 55 -16.87 8.22 -2.64
N ALA A 56 -16.73 6.98 -3.10
CA ALA A 56 -16.91 6.60 -4.50
C ALA A 56 -18.38 6.81 -4.95
N ARG A 57 -19.34 6.45 -4.09
CA ARG A 57 -20.77 6.68 -4.35
C ARG A 57 -21.12 8.17 -4.41
N ALA A 58 -20.52 8.97 -3.53
CA ALA A 58 -20.68 10.42 -3.52
C ALA A 58 -19.89 11.13 -4.64
N LYS A 59 -19.10 10.39 -5.43
CA LYS A 59 -18.21 10.90 -6.50
C LYS A 59 -17.28 12.03 -6.05
N LYS A 60 -16.87 12.01 -4.76
CA LYS A 60 -16.00 13.02 -4.15
C LYS A 60 -14.52 12.74 -4.47
N ILE A 61 -14.10 12.99 -5.71
CA ILE A 61 -12.72 12.72 -6.18
C ILE A 61 -11.67 13.49 -5.36
N ILE A 62 -11.99 14.72 -4.93
CA ILE A 62 -11.06 15.54 -4.14
C ILE A 62 -10.80 14.88 -2.78
N LEU A 63 -11.84 14.40 -2.10
CA LEU A 63 -11.71 13.74 -0.80
C LEU A 63 -10.88 12.45 -0.92
N TRP A 64 -11.10 11.68 -1.99
CA TRP A 64 -10.29 10.51 -2.32
C TRP A 64 -8.81 10.88 -2.48
N LYS A 65 -8.51 11.92 -3.25
CA LYS A 65 -7.12 12.37 -3.46
C LYS A 65 -6.46 12.83 -2.18
N ILE A 66 -7.17 13.53 -1.30
CA ILE A 66 -6.64 13.98 0.00
C ILE A 66 -6.31 12.77 0.89
N MET A 67 -7.23 11.81 1.02
CA MET A 67 -6.99 10.60 1.80
C MET A 67 -5.80 9.80 1.26
N PHE A 68 -5.72 9.66 -0.06
CA PHE A 68 -4.61 8.98 -0.71
C PHE A 68 -3.29 9.72 -0.52
N PHE A 69 -3.29 11.04 -0.59
CA PHE A 69 -2.12 11.87 -0.31
C PHE A 69 -1.60 11.66 1.11
N ILE A 70 -2.50 11.73 2.12
CA ILE A 70 -2.14 11.52 3.53
C ILE A 70 -1.59 10.11 3.74
N SER A 71 -2.22 9.09 3.16
CA SER A 71 -1.77 7.71 3.27
C SER A 71 -0.38 7.49 2.68
N ILE A 72 -0.11 8.02 1.48
CA ILE A 72 1.20 7.92 0.83
C ILE A 72 2.27 8.64 1.63
N ILE A 73 2.04 9.88 2.03
CA ILE A 73 3.06 10.66 2.74
C ILE A 73 3.42 10.00 4.07
N THR A 74 2.43 9.47 4.81
CA THR A 74 2.68 8.78 6.08
C THR A 74 3.51 7.52 5.87
N THR A 75 3.09 6.61 4.99
CA THR A 75 3.79 5.35 4.76
C THR A 75 5.17 5.54 4.13
N LEU A 76 5.29 6.49 3.21
CA LEU A 76 6.57 6.79 2.56
C LEU A 76 7.54 7.48 3.52
N SER A 77 7.06 8.37 4.40
CA SER A 77 7.87 8.98 5.46
C SER A 77 8.42 7.93 6.41
N VAL A 78 7.59 6.99 6.86
CA VAL A 78 8.03 5.86 7.69
C VAL A 78 9.09 5.03 6.96
N ALA A 79 8.89 4.74 5.67
CA ALA A 79 9.83 3.94 4.91
C ALA A 79 11.20 4.63 4.75
N LEU A 80 11.22 5.93 4.45
CA LEU A 80 12.43 6.70 4.23
C LEU A 80 13.17 7.01 5.54
N SER A 81 12.44 7.26 6.61
CA SER A 81 13.04 7.49 7.94
C SER A 81 13.73 6.23 8.52
N ALA A 82 13.52 5.06 7.91
CA ALA A 82 14.31 3.88 8.24
C ALA A 82 15.79 3.99 7.82
N PHE A 83 16.09 4.85 6.83
CA PHE A 83 17.43 5.01 6.25
C PHE A 83 18.00 6.42 6.41
N LEU A 84 17.15 7.40 6.64
CA LEU A 84 17.49 8.82 6.71
C LEU A 84 16.98 9.40 8.04
N ASP A 85 17.47 10.59 8.39
CA ASP A 85 16.89 11.34 9.50
C ASP A 85 15.39 11.59 9.26
N PRO A 86 14.54 11.54 10.32
CA PRO A 86 13.09 11.70 10.19
C PRO A 86 12.69 12.96 9.41
N ILE A 87 13.35 14.10 9.66
CA ILE A 87 13.06 15.37 8.99
C ILE A 87 13.35 15.26 7.49
N LEU A 88 14.52 14.74 7.12
CA LEU A 88 14.89 14.54 5.71
C LEU A 88 13.99 13.53 5.03
N GLY A 89 13.68 12.41 5.71
CA GLY A 89 12.75 11.40 5.22
C GLY A 89 11.37 11.97 4.91
N GLY A 90 10.84 12.82 5.78
CA GLY A 90 9.56 13.49 5.60
C GLY A 90 9.54 14.48 4.44
N VAL A 91 10.59 15.30 4.30
CA VAL A 91 10.70 16.26 3.19
C VAL A 91 10.77 15.52 1.85
N ILE A 92 11.60 14.49 1.74
CA ILE A 92 11.71 13.68 0.54
C ILE A 92 10.39 12.96 0.23
N ALA A 93 9.72 12.40 1.25
CA ALA A 93 8.41 11.77 1.11
C ALA A 93 7.38 12.75 0.55
N LEU A 94 7.36 13.99 1.05
CA LEU A 94 6.46 15.04 0.57
C LEU A 94 6.73 15.36 -0.92
N ILE A 95 7.99 15.56 -1.30
CA ILE A 95 8.38 15.86 -2.68
C ILE A 95 7.95 14.72 -3.63
N ILE A 96 8.25 13.47 -3.26
CA ILE A 96 7.89 12.29 -4.07
C ILE A 96 6.36 12.16 -4.16
N THR A 97 5.63 12.39 -3.06
CA THR A 97 4.16 12.30 -3.04
C THR A 97 3.52 13.35 -3.94
N ILE A 98 4.00 14.59 -3.88
CA ILE A 98 3.53 15.67 -4.77
C ILE A 98 3.84 15.30 -6.22
N TRP A 99 5.05 14.86 -6.51
CA TRP A 99 5.45 14.47 -7.87
C TRP A 99 4.59 13.32 -8.40
N LYS A 100 4.37 12.28 -7.59
CA LYS A 100 3.52 11.14 -7.94
C LYS A 100 2.08 11.55 -8.30
N LEU A 101 1.50 12.52 -7.59
CA LEU A 101 0.12 12.95 -7.81
C LEU A 101 -0.04 13.90 -9.00
N TYR A 102 0.93 14.80 -9.21
CA TYR A 102 0.83 15.83 -10.26
C TYR A 102 1.45 15.41 -11.59
N LYS A 103 2.56 14.67 -11.56
CA LYS A 103 3.28 14.20 -12.77
C LYS A 103 3.66 12.72 -12.61
N PRO A 104 2.69 11.80 -12.51
CA PRO A 104 2.99 10.40 -12.34
C PRO A 104 3.79 9.87 -13.55
N ASN A 105 4.96 9.29 -13.26
CA ASN A 105 5.81 8.58 -14.19
C ASN A 105 5.91 7.13 -13.74
N LEU A 106 6.06 6.17 -14.67
CA LEU A 106 6.17 4.74 -14.34
C LEU A 106 7.27 4.44 -13.33
N VAL A 107 8.42 5.06 -13.45
CA VAL A 107 9.55 4.86 -12.53
C VAL A 107 9.19 5.36 -11.13
N ILE A 108 8.70 6.61 -11.02
CA ILE A 108 8.32 7.21 -9.74
C ILE A 108 7.15 6.42 -9.12
N GLN A 109 6.18 6.01 -9.93
CA GLN A 109 5.06 5.19 -9.49
C GLN A 109 5.58 3.89 -8.85
N ASN A 110 6.39 3.11 -9.57
CA ASN A 110 6.84 1.80 -9.10
C ASN A 110 7.83 1.92 -7.94
N VAL A 111 8.80 2.83 -8.00
CA VAL A 111 9.77 3.03 -6.91
C VAL A 111 9.05 3.49 -5.64
N SER A 112 8.15 4.48 -5.73
CA SER A 112 7.40 4.94 -4.56
C SER A 112 6.52 3.84 -3.97
N GLU A 113 5.88 3.00 -4.80
CA GLU A 113 5.05 1.88 -4.31
C GLU A 113 5.87 0.87 -3.50
N VAL A 114 7.08 0.52 -3.95
CA VAL A 114 7.96 -0.40 -3.19
C VAL A 114 8.26 0.16 -1.79
N PHE A 115 8.57 1.46 -1.68
CA PHE A 115 8.79 2.10 -0.38
C PHE A 115 7.51 2.20 0.45
N ILE A 116 6.37 2.51 -0.16
CA ILE A 116 5.07 2.57 0.50
C ILE A 116 4.73 1.22 1.13
N TYR A 117 4.90 0.11 0.39
CA TYR A 117 4.66 -1.23 0.94
C TYR A 117 5.68 -1.59 2.02
N GLY A 118 6.94 -1.16 1.89
CA GLY A 118 7.94 -1.30 2.93
C GLY A 118 7.59 -0.55 4.22
N GLY A 119 7.06 0.67 4.11
CA GLY A 119 6.57 1.46 5.24
C GLY A 119 5.33 0.84 5.88
N LEU A 120 4.41 0.33 5.06
CA LEU A 120 3.24 -0.40 5.54
C LEU A 120 3.67 -1.64 6.35
N ALA A 121 4.62 -2.42 5.83
CA ALA A 121 5.16 -3.57 6.54
C ALA A 121 5.82 -3.17 7.87
N ALA A 122 6.55 -2.06 7.93
CA ALA A 122 7.18 -1.58 9.16
C ALA A 122 6.16 -1.20 10.27
N ILE A 123 4.95 -0.81 9.87
CA ILE A 123 3.86 -0.51 10.80
C ILE A 123 3.21 -1.82 11.28
N PHE A 124 2.88 -2.74 10.38
CA PHE A 124 2.02 -3.89 10.70
C PHE A 124 2.77 -5.14 11.17
N VAL A 125 4.01 -5.39 10.71
CA VAL A 125 4.78 -6.58 11.10
C VAL A 125 4.96 -6.72 12.61
N PRO A 126 5.26 -5.65 13.38
CA PRO A 126 5.40 -5.76 14.84
C PRO A 126 4.11 -6.18 15.56
N MET A 127 2.95 -5.90 14.99
CA MET A 127 1.65 -6.17 15.59
C MET A 127 1.18 -7.62 15.39
N LEU A 128 1.80 -8.35 14.47
CA LEU A 128 1.37 -9.68 14.04
C LEU A 128 2.36 -10.75 14.50
N ASN A 129 1.83 -11.86 15.00
CA ASN A 129 2.58 -13.12 15.09
C ASN A 129 2.29 -13.98 13.85
N LEU A 130 3.00 -15.09 13.69
CA LEU A 130 2.88 -15.97 12.53
C LEU A 130 1.44 -16.49 12.34
N PHE A 131 0.77 -16.87 13.44
CA PHE A 131 -0.61 -17.34 13.40
C PHE A 131 -1.57 -16.25 12.91
N ALA A 132 -1.47 -15.04 13.46
CA ALA A 132 -2.32 -13.92 13.07
C ALA A 132 -2.08 -13.50 11.61
N ALA A 133 -0.83 -13.52 11.13
CA ALA A 133 -0.51 -13.21 9.74
C ALA A 133 -1.12 -14.25 8.78
N PHE A 134 -1.07 -15.54 9.13
CA PHE A 134 -1.69 -16.60 8.34
C PHE A 134 -3.22 -16.47 8.32
N MET A 135 -3.84 -16.23 9.48
CA MET A 135 -5.30 -16.01 9.58
C MET A 135 -5.74 -14.77 8.80
N LEU A 136 -4.93 -13.71 8.81
CA LEU A 136 -5.19 -12.50 8.04
C LEU A 136 -5.21 -12.78 6.53
N LEU A 137 -4.25 -13.55 6.00
CA LEU A 137 -4.22 -13.91 4.58
C LEU A 137 -5.46 -14.71 4.18
N ILE A 138 -5.87 -15.68 4.98
CA ILE A 138 -7.08 -16.46 4.72
C ILE A 138 -8.31 -15.55 4.72
N ALA A 139 -8.45 -14.70 5.73
CA ALA A 139 -9.59 -13.80 5.87
C ALA A 139 -9.68 -12.81 4.68
N ILE A 140 -8.53 -12.25 4.25
CA ILE A 140 -8.47 -11.37 3.08
C ILE A 140 -8.81 -12.12 1.79
N SER A 141 -8.33 -13.36 1.62
CA SER A 141 -8.66 -14.17 0.45
C SER A 141 -10.17 -14.43 0.34
N ILE A 142 -10.83 -14.74 1.45
CA ILE A 142 -12.29 -14.89 1.49
C ILE A 142 -12.99 -13.57 1.20
N TYR A 143 -12.49 -12.48 1.79
CA TYR A 143 -13.02 -11.14 1.55
C TYR A 143 -12.92 -10.75 0.07
N ASP A 144 -11.77 -10.94 -0.58
CA ASP A 144 -11.55 -10.62 -1.98
C ASP A 144 -12.47 -11.45 -2.91
N TYR A 145 -12.65 -12.72 -2.61
CA TYR A 145 -13.61 -13.56 -3.33
C TYR A 145 -15.03 -12.96 -3.28
N ILE A 146 -15.50 -12.60 -2.08
CA ILE A 146 -16.81 -11.98 -1.89
C ILE A 146 -16.89 -10.61 -2.58
N ALA A 147 -15.84 -9.81 -2.44
CA ALA A 147 -15.75 -8.45 -2.96
C ALA A 147 -15.77 -8.38 -4.49
N VAL A 148 -15.17 -9.36 -5.15
CA VAL A 148 -15.09 -9.43 -6.62
C VAL A 148 -16.31 -10.13 -7.21
N TYR A 149 -16.63 -11.33 -6.72
CA TYR A 149 -17.62 -12.19 -7.38
C TYR A 149 -19.05 -11.91 -6.93
N ARG A 150 -19.28 -11.69 -5.63
CA ARG A 150 -20.64 -11.57 -5.10
C ARG A 150 -21.13 -10.13 -5.06
N THR A 151 -20.37 -9.22 -4.50
CA THR A 151 -20.81 -7.83 -4.29
C THR A 151 -20.35 -6.89 -5.41
N LYS A 152 -19.31 -7.26 -6.15
CA LYS A 152 -18.70 -6.45 -7.24
C LYS A 152 -18.32 -5.04 -6.83
N HIS A 153 -18.18 -4.78 -5.51
CA HIS A 153 -17.83 -3.44 -5.03
C HIS A 153 -16.37 -3.09 -5.35
N MET A 154 -15.49 -4.07 -5.40
CA MET A 154 -14.09 -3.86 -5.79
C MET A 154 -13.96 -3.40 -7.24
N VAL A 155 -14.83 -3.89 -8.14
CA VAL A 155 -14.91 -3.42 -9.54
C VAL A 155 -15.33 -1.95 -9.60
N LYS A 156 -16.30 -1.54 -8.76
CA LYS A 156 -16.73 -0.13 -8.67
C LYS A 156 -15.63 0.77 -8.12
N LEU A 157 -14.89 0.33 -7.10
CA LEU A 157 -13.74 1.04 -6.56
C LEU A 157 -12.63 1.18 -7.59
N ALA A 158 -12.29 0.11 -8.32
CA ALA A 158 -11.30 0.15 -9.38
C ALA A 158 -11.69 1.13 -10.50
N GLN A 159 -12.96 1.20 -10.86
CA GLN A 159 -13.47 2.19 -11.82
C GLN A 159 -13.30 3.61 -11.29
N PHE A 160 -13.67 3.86 -10.03
CA PHE A 160 -13.53 5.17 -9.39
C PHE A 160 -12.07 5.62 -9.26
N GLN A 161 -11.17 4.70 -8.86
CA GLN A 161 -9.72 4.97 -8.84
C GLN A 161 -9.19 5.31 -10.23
N SER A 162 -9.65 4.59 -11.25
CA SER A 162 -9.33 4.84 -12.64
C SER A 162 -9.78 6.24 -13.10
N GLU A 163 -10.96 6.67 -12.72
CA GLU A 163 -11.50 8.01 -13.04
C GLU A 163 -10.75 9.12 -12.30
N SER A 164 -10.33 8.86 -11.06
CA SER A 164 -9.56 9.81 -10.25
C SER A 164 -8.11 10.00 -10.74
N LYS A 165 -7.63 9.14 -11.65
CA LYS A 165 -6.23 9.08 -12.12
C LYS A 165 -5.21 8.81 -11.01
N VAL A 166 -5.65 8.26 -9.90
CA VAL A 166 -4.81 7.90 -8.75
C VAL A 166 -4.98 6.41 -8.51
N PHE A 167 -3.90 5.66 -8.66
CA PHE A 167 -3.90 4.21 -8.57
C PHE A 167 -2.82 3.72 -7.60
N ALA A 168 -3.16 2.76 -6.75
CA ALA A 168 -2.24 2.06 -5.86
C ALA A 168 -1.88 0.70 -6.46
N GLY A 169 -0.64 0.52 -6.86
CA GLY A 169 -0.16 -0.72 -7.47
C GLY A 169 1.03 -0.53 -8.39
N LEU A 170 1.67 -1.63 -8.76
CA LEU A 170 2.79 -1.64 -9.68
C LEU A 170 2.30 -1.75 -11.13
N LEU A 171 2.96 -1.01 -12.01
CA LEU A 171 2.70 -0.96 -13.44
C LEU A 171 3.84 -1.62 -14.18
N ILE A 172 3.58 -2.74 -14.87
CA ILE A 172 4.59 -3.49 -15.62
C ILE A 172 4.31 -3.33 -17.12
N PRO A 173 5.13 -2.56 -17.86
CA PRO A 173 4.99 -2.44 -19.30
C PRO A 173 5.45 -3.72 -19.99
N TYR A 174 4.64 -4.27 -20.89
CA TYR A 174 4.98 -5.46 -21.70
C TYR A 174 5.96 -5.17 -22.84
N ASP A 175 6.15 -3.89 -23.20
CA ASP A 175 6.95 -3.50 -24.36
C ASP A 175 7.94 -2.40 -24.01
N ARG A 176 9.24 -2.72 -24.00
CA ARG A 176 10.34 -1.81 -23.65
C ARG A 176 10.56 -0.65 -24.64
N GLU A 177 10.15 -0.80 -25.90
CA GLU A 177 10.47 0.21 -26.92
C GLU A 177 9.71 1.54 -26.77
N LYS A 178 8.65 1.59 -25.96
CA LYS A 178 7.77 2.77 -25.85
C LYS A 178 7.61 3.37 -24.45
N GLU A 179 8.57 3.14 -23.60
CA GLU A 179 8.64 3.76 -22.26
C GLU A 179 8.59 5.29 -22.29
N LYS A 180 9.05 5.90 -23.40
CA LYS A 180 9.08 7.35 -23.61
C LYS A 180 7.73 8.02 -23.87
N PHE A 181 6.64 7.26 -24.11
CA PHE A 181 5.38 7.83 -24.60
C PHE A 181 4.18 7.71 -23.66
N ILE A 182 4.35 7.19 -22.45
CA ILE A 182 3.23 7.00 -21.54
C ILE A 182 3.06 8.21 -20.64
N SER A 183 2.43 9.26 -21.19
CA SER A 183 1.85 10.34 -20.39
C SER A 183 0.64 9.82 -19.60
N ASN A 184 0.53 10.22 -18.35
CA ASN A 184 -0.30 9.69 -17.29
C ASN A 184 -1.80 9.58 -17.54
N ALA A 185 -2.33 10.35 -18.49
CA ALA A 185 -3.75 10.30 -18.88
C ALA A 185 -4.10 9.05 -19.70
N SER A 186 -3.11 8.37 -20.29
CA SER A 186 -3.32 7.22 -21.17
C SER A 186 -3.29 5.88 -20.46
N LEU A 187 -2.65 5.78 -19.29
CA LEU A 187 -2.51 4.51 -18.55
C LEU A 187 -3.85 3.97 -18.07
N VAL A 188 -4.66 4.85 -17.51
CA VAL A 188 -5.95 4.48 -16.94
C VAL A 188 -7.02 4.25 -18.01
N LYS A 189 -6.99 4.99 -19.13
CA LYS A 189 -7.91 4.76 -20.26
C LYS A 189 -7.62 3.45 -20.99
N ARG A 190 -6.36 2.99 -21.03
CA ARG A 190 -5.98 1.76 -21.77
C ARG A 190 -6.30 0.47 -21.06
N ALA A 191 -6.39 0.48 -19.72
CA ALA A 191 -6.89 -0.68 -18.97
C ALA A 191 -8.36 -1.02 -19.30
N LYS A 192 -9.13 -0.06 -19.82
CA LYS A 192 -10.56 -0.23 -20.18
C LYS A 192 -10.81 -0.68 -21.63
N THR A 193 -9.86 -0.57 -22.56
CA THR A 193 -10.06 -0.93 -23.97
C THR A 193 -9.54 -2.33 -24.26
N LYS A 194 -10.38 -3.32 -24.02
CA LYS A 194 -10.28 -4.65 -24.63
C LYS A 194 -10.69 -4.57 -26.10
N HIS A 195 -9.93 -5.26 -26.95
CA HIS A 195 -10.18 -5.50 -28.36
C HIS A 195 -9.93 -4.35 -29.35
N ASP A 196 -8.67 -4.18 -29.69
CA ASP A 196 -8.31 -3.96 -31.09
C ASP A 196 -6.83 -4.29 -31.34
N GLY A 197 -6.54 -4.94 -32.40
CA GLY A 197 -5.36 -5.75 -32.74
C GLY A 197 -3.98 -5.09 -32.84
N SER A 198 -3.63 -4.10 -32.04
CA SER A 198 -2.25 -3.59 -31.91
C SER A 198 -2.01 -2.75 -30.64
N LYS A 199 -2.61 -3.11 -29.50
CA LYS A 199 -2.54 -2.30 -28.29
C LYS A 199 -1.63 -2.92 -27.24
N LYS A 200 -0.60 -2.20 -26.90
CA LYS A 200 0.37 -2.48 -25.85
C LYS A 200 -0.30 -2.59 -24.51
N SER A 201 -0.15 -3.74 -23.91
CA SER A 201 -0.76 -4.07 -22.65
C SER A 201 0.18 -3.69 -21.51
N VAL A 202 -0.29 -2.88 -20.56
CA VAL A 202 0.37 -2.67 -19.28
C VAL A 202 -0.30 -3.62 -18.28
N ALA A 203 0.47 -4.50 -17.67
CA ALA A 203 -0.01 -5.31 -16.56
C ALA A 203 -0.05 -4.42 -15.31
N VAL A 204 -1.11 -4.59 -14.55
CA VAL A 204 -1.32 -3.87 -13.30
C VAL A 204 -1.36 -4.90 -12.18
N LEU A 205 -0.42 -4.81 -11.25
CA LEU A 205 -0.39 -5.63 -10.06
C LEU A 205 -0.96 -4.80 -8.90
N GLY A 206 -2.05 -5.29 -8.30
CA GLY A 206 -2.75 -4.60 -7.22
C GLY A 206 -1.89 -4.43 -5.97
N GLY A 207 -2.01 -3.27 -5.31
CA GLY A 207 -1.24 -2.98 -4.11
C GLY A 207 -1.56 -3.89 -2.93
N GLY A 208 -2.78 -4.40 -2.85
CA GLY A 208 -3.19 -5.37 -1.84
C GLY A 208 -2.40 -6.68 -1.93
N ASP A 209 -2.27 -7.22 -3.16
CA ASP A 209 -1.57 -8.47 -3.40
C ASP A 209 -0.10 -8.40 -2.97
N ILE A 210 0.54 -7.25 -3.17
CA ILE A 210 1.94 -7.03 -2.77
C ILE A 210 2.04 -6.72 -1.27
N GLY A 211 1.18 -5.83 -0.77
CA GLY A 211 1.25 -5.34 0.60
C GLY A 211 1.06 -6.45 1.63
N PHE A 212 0.02 -7.27 1.47
CA PHE A 212 -0.26 -8.35 2.43
C PHE A 212 0.75 -9.49 2.35
N THR A 213 1.21 -9.85 1.15
CA THR A 213 2.27 -10.86 1.00
C THR A 213 3.60 -10.37 1.59
N LEU A 214 3.92 -9.07 1.48
CA LEU A 214 5.10 -8.48 2.08
C LEU A 214 5.01 -8.42 3.60
N ILE A 215 3.84 -8.10 4.15
CA ILE A 215 3.59 -8.15 5.61
C ILE A 215 3.79 -9.56 6.12
N PHE A 216 3.22 -10.57 5.44
CA PHE A 216 3.41 -11.97 5.81
C PHE A 216 4.88 -12.38 5.77
N ALA A 217 5.58 -12.07 4.68
CA ALA A 217 7.01 -12.34 4.56
C ALA A 217 7.80 -11.65 5.69
N GLY A 218 7.47 -10.41 6.03
CA GLY A 218 8.10 -9.68 7.13
C GLY A 218 7.87 -10.32 8.50
N VAL A 219 6.70 -10.93 8.72
CA VAL A 219 6.40 -11.66 9.96
C VAL A 219 7.16 -13.00 10.03
N VAL A 220 7.33 -13.68 8.90
CA VAL A 220 8.12 -14.93 8.84
C VAL A 220 9.61 -14.69 9.05
N MET A 221 10.10 -13.51 8.62
CA MET A 221 11.53 -13.17 8.69
C MET A 221 11.94 -12.54 10.03
N LYS A 222 11.03 -12.25 10.92
CA LYS A 222 11.34 -11.74 12.26
C LYS A 222 11.56 -12.92 13.21
#